data_55287f76591e1cd1066ca4d3e5655493
#
_entry.id   55287f76591e1cd1066ca4d3e5655493
#
_cell.length_a   1.000
_cell.length_b   1.000
_cell.length_c   1.000
_cell.angle_alpha   90.00
_cell.angle_beta   90.00
_cell.angle_gamma   90.00
#
_symmetry.space_group_name_H-M   'P 1'
#
loop_
_entity.id
_entity.type
_entity.pdbx_description
1 polymer ?
#
loop_
_entity_poly.entity_id
_entity_poly.type
_entity_poly.pdbx_seq_one_letter_code
_entity_poly.pdbx_strand_id
1 'polypeptide(L)'
;MLQPKRTKYRKAFKGRIRGAAKGGSNLDFGSYGLKAMEPDRLTARQIEAARRAITRHMKRAGRVWIRVFPDVPVSKKPAEVRMGSGKGAPEFWAARVRPGRVLFELEGVSVQVAREALELAAAKLPIKTRFVARVGAV
;
A
#
# COMPACT_ATOMS: atom_id res chain seq x y z
N MET A 1 -2.68 3.54 -12.89
CA MET A 1 -2.12 3.12 -11.59
C MET A 1 -1.06 4.11 -11.13
N LEU A 2 -0.80 4.11 -9.85
CA LEU A 2 0.19 5.01 -9.27
C LEU A 2 1.59 4.66 -9.73
N GLN A 3 2.35 5.68 -10.16
CA GLN A 3 3.76 5.56 -10.49
C GLN A 3 4.40 6.94 -10.46
N PRO A 4 5.72 7.05 -10.23
CA PRO A 4 6.39 8.34 -10.23
C PRO A 4 6.38 8.98 -11.61
N LYS A 5 6.22 10.29 -11.67
CA LYS A 5 6.35 11.04 -12.92
C LYS A 5 7.80 11.12 -13.37
N ARG A 6 8.73 11.27 -12.42
CA ARG A 6 10.17 11.33 -12.66
C ARG A 6 10.90 10.46 -11.67
N THR A 7 12.01 9.86 -12.11
CA THR A 7 12.84 9.04 -11.25
C THR A 7 14.29 9.48 -11.34
N LYS A 8 14.99 9.38 -10.21
CA LYS A 8 16.44 9.59 -10.20
C LYS A 8 17.17 8.44 -10.88
N TYR A 9 16.57 7.25 -10.87
CA TYR A 9 17.13 6.04 -11.49
C TYR A 9 15.98 5.17 -11.95
N ARG A 10 16.21 4.42 -13.02
CA ARG A 10 15.20 3.51 -13.58
C ARG A 10 15.13 2.19 -12.81
N LYS A 11 16.21 1.79 -12.18
CA LYS A 11 16.33 0.52 -11.48
C LYS A 11 16.84 0.76 -10.06
N ALA A 12 16.43 -0.09 -9.15
CA ALA A 12 16.86 -0.03 -7.76
C ALA A 12 17.25 -1.42 -7.27
N PHE A 13 18.12 -1.46 -6.27
CA PHE A 13 18.47 -2.73 -5.62
C PHE A 13 17.31 -3.21 -4.78
N LYS A 14 17.15 -4.54 -4.72
CA LYS A 14 16.05 -5.16 -3.99
C LYS A 14 16.07 -4.81 -2.50
N GLY A 15 17.18 -4.99 -1.83
CA GLY A 15 17.32 -4.69 -0.40
C GLY A 15 16.34 -5.45 0.49
N ARG A 16 16.52 -5.29 1.80
CA ARG A 16 15.58 -5.81 2.81
C ARG A 16 14.87 -4.66 3.51
N ILE A 17 13.60 -4.86 3.80
CA ILE A 17 12.82 -3.91 4.57
C ILE A 17 13.03 -4.23 6.05
N ARG A 18 13.62 -3.29 6.80
CA ARG A 18 13.97 -3.50 8.21
C ARG A 18 13.33 -2.43 9.10
N GLY A 19 13.09 -2.81 10.35
CA GLY A 19 12.61 -1.91 11.38
C GLY A 19 11.12 -1.60 11.25
N ALA A 20 10.63 -0.82 12.20
CA ALA A 20 9.25 -0.34 12.21
C ALA A 20 9.14 1.01 11.53
N ALA A 21 7.94 1.38 11.11
CA ALA A 21 7.69 2.68 10.51
C ALA A 21 7.88 3.77 11.56
N LYS A 22 8.69 4.78 11.22
CA LYS A 22 8.91 5.96 12.08
C LYS A 22 7.96 7.09 11.73
N GLY A 23 7.54 7.17 10.46
CA GLY A 23 6.56 8.12 10.00
C GLY A 23 5.39 7.41 9.34
N GLY A 24 4.26 8.11 9.21
CA GLY A 24 3.06 7.54 8.60
C GLY A 24 2.42 6.43 9.42
N SER A 25 2.64 6.42 10.74
CA SER A 25 2.12 5.39 11.63
C SER A 25 0.84 5.83 12.37
N ASN A 26 0.42 7.06 12.21
CA ASN A 26 -0.79 7.61 12.84
C ASN A 26 -1.80 8.04 11.78
N LEU A 27 -3.09 8.06 12.19
CA LEU A 27 -4.13 8.61 11.33
C LEU A 27 -4.03 10.13 11.34
N ASP A 28 -3.82 10.73 10.18
CA ASP A 28 -3.68 12.18 10.04
C ASP A 28 -4.86 12.83 9.33
N PHE A 29 -5.51 12.11 8.44
CA PHE A 29 -6.57 12.66 7.59
C PHE A 29 -7.95 12.14 7.93
N GLY A 30 -8.08 10.85 8.18
CA GLY A 30 -9.36 10.20 8.38
C GLY A 30 -9.58 9.73 9.80
N SER A 31 -10.78 9.19 10.04
CA SER A 31 -11.15 8.62 11.34
C SER A 31 -10.79 7.16 11.48
N TYR A 32 -10.63 6.45 10.38
CA TYR A 32 -10.35 5.01 10.34
C TYR A 32 -9.23 4.74 9.36
N GLY A 33 -8.50 3.66 9.59
CA GLY A 33 -7.41 3.30 8.70
C GLY A 33 -7.05 1.83 8.75
N LEU A 34 -6.19 1.46 7.81
CA LEU A 34 -5.61 0.12 7.71
C LEU A 34 -4.10 0.24 7.91
N LYS A 35 -3.59 -0.44 8.91
CA LYS A 35 -2.17 -0.40 9.27
C LYS A 35 -1.49 -1.70 8.93
N ALA A 36 -0.30 -1.64 8.34
CA ALA A 36 0.51 -2.81 8.04
C ALA A 36 1.09 -3.39 9.33
N MET A 37 1.06 -4.72 9.45
CA MET A 37 1.62 -5.44 10.58
C MET A 37 2.86 -6.26 10.20
N GLU A 38 3.16 -6.34 8.92
CA GLU A 38 4.31 -7.07 8.38
C GLU A 38 5.05 -6.20 7.37
N PRO A 39 6.38 -6.41 7.21
CA PRO A 39 7.11 -5.71 6.16
C PRO A 39 6.92 -6.40 4.81
N ASP A 40 6.71 -5.64 3.76
CA ASP A 40 6.67 -6.17 2.40
C ASP A 40 6.71 -5.01 1.39
N ARG A 41 6.74 -5.38 0.12
CA ARG A 41 6.56 -4.46 -0.99
C ARG A 41 5.13 -4.59 -1.50
N LEU A 42 4.43 -3.46 -1.56
CA LEU A 42 3.09 -3.42 -2.13
C LEU A 42 3.19 -2.88 -3.55
N THR A 43 2.72 -3.66 -4.52
CA THR A 43 2.75 -3.22 -5.92
C THR A 43 1.67 -2.18 -6.19
N ALA A 44 1.88 -1.38 -7.23
CA ALA A 44 0.87 -0.40 -7.65
C ALA A 44 -0.47 -1.07 -7.94
N ARG A 45 -0.45 -2.29 -8.48
CA ARG A 45 -1.66 -3.06 -8.76
C ARG A 45 -2.39 -3.47 -7.49
N GLN A 46 -1.65 -3.90 -6.46
CA GLN A 46 -2.23 -4.27 -5.17
C GLN A 46 -2.86 -3.06 -4.49
N ILE A 47 -2.17 -1.93 -4.50
CA ILE A 47 -2.68 -0.68 -3.93
C ILE A 47 -3.97 -0.26 -4.66
N GLU A 48 -3.98 -0.33 -5.98
CA GLU A 48 -5.15 0.04 -6.77
C GLU A 48 -6.32 -0.92 -6.54
N ALA A 49 -6.06 -2.22 -6.44
CA ALA A 49 -7.09 -3.21 -6.16
C ALA A 49 -7.73 -2.97 -4.79
N ALA A 50 -6.92 -2.66 -3.79
CA ALA A 50 -7.39 -2.34 -2.44
C ALA A 50 -8.25 -1.07 -2.45
N ARG A 51 -7.78 -0.02 -3.12
CA ARG A 51 -8.51 1.24 -3.24
C ARG A 51 -9.88 1.02 -3.87
N ARG A 52 -9.92 0.25 -4.96
CA ARG A 52 -11.19 -0.05 -5.65
C ARG A 52 -12.16 -0.82 -4.76
N ALA A 53 -11.65 -1.78 -3.99
CA ALA A 53 -12.47 -2.54 -3.05
C ALA A 53 -13.11 -1.63 -2.00
N ILE A 54 -12.33 -0.70 -1.45
CA ILE A 54 -12.82 0.28 -0.48
C ILE A 54 -13.91 1.16 -1.11
N THR A 55 -13.61 1.76 -2.24
CA THR A 55 -14.53 2.69 -2.91
C THR A 55 -15.84 2.02 -3.30
N ARG A 56 -15.75 0.79 -3.79
CA ARG A 56 -16.92 0.01 -4.18
C ARG A 56 -17.81 -0.30 -2.98
N HIS A 57 -17.24 -0.69 -1.86
CA HIS A 57 -18.01 -1.00 -0.66
C HIS A 57 -18.66 0.24 -0.07
N MET A 58 -17.97 1.37 -0.11
CA MET A 58 -18.49 2.64 0.39
C MET A 58 -19.52 3.29 -0.55
N LYS A 59 -19.69 2.77 -1.76
CA LYS A 59 -20.61 3.29 -2.77
C LYS A 59 -20.39 4.79 -3.05
N ARG A 60 -19.11 5.19 -3.07
CA ARG A 60 -18.66 6.58 -3.27
C ARG A 60 -19.04 7.54 -2.13
N ALA A 61 -19.52 7.03 -1.01
CA ALA A 61 -19.72 7.85 0.18
C ALA A 61 -18.38 8.04 0.89
N GLY A 62 -18.20 9.20 1.52
CA GLY A 62 -16.99 9.48 2.29
C GLY A 62 -15.76 9.73 1.44
N ARG A 63 -14.59 9.70 2.08
CA ARG A 63 -13.30 9.95 1.44
C ARG A 63 -12.31 8.86 1.77
N VAL A 64 -11.40 8.61 0.83
CA VAL A 64 -10.31 7.64 0.95
C VAL A 64 -8.99 8.35 0.69
N TRP A 65 -8.02 8.13 1.57
CA TRP A 65 -6.66 8.59 1.36
C TRP A 65 -5.73 7.39 1.23
N ILE A 66 -4.91 7.39 0.20
CA ILE A 66 -3.85 6.41 0.01
C ILE A 66 -2.59 7.00 0.66
N ARG A 67 -2.07 6.34 1.70
CA ARG A 67 -0.93 6.84 2.47
C ARG A 67 0.41 6.26 2.02
N VAL A 68 0.41 5.43 0.99
CA VAL A 68 1.63 4.83 0.44
C VAL A 68 1.71 5.12 -1.06
N PHE A 69 2.93 5.28 -1.54
CA PHE A 69 3.16 5.53 -2.96
C PHE A 69 4.19 4.55 -3.51
N PRO A 70 3.91 3.90 -4.65
CA PRO A 70 4.82 2.92 -5.25
C PRO A 70 5.93 3.64 -6.05
N ASP A 71 6.98 4.01 -5.37
CA ASP A 71 8.10 4.76 -5.94
C ASP A 71 9.34 3.93 -6.22
N VAL A 72 9.33 2.64 -5.89
CA VAL A 72 10.47 1.75 -6.10
C VAL A 72 10.24 0.91 -7.35
N PRO A 73 11.14 1.02 -8.35
CA PRO A 73 11.04 0.16 -9.54
C PRO A 73 11.47 -1.26 -9.21
N VAL A 74 10.68 -2.24 -9.63
CA VAL A 74 10.99 -3.65 -9.45
C VAL A 74 11.23 -4.28 -10.81
N SER A 75 12.39 -4.91 -10.97
CA SER A 75 12.78 -5.57 -12.20
C SER A 75 12.62 -7.07 -12.06
N LYS A 76 12.24 -7.71 -13.16
CA LYS A 76 12.12 -9.17 -13.22
C LYS A 76 12.80 -9.65 -14.49
N LYS A 77 13.71 -10.62 -14.36
CA LYS A 77 14.32 -11.22 -15.53
C LYS A 77 13.37 -12.25 -16.15
N PRO A 78 13.19 -12.25 -17.47
CA PRO A 78 12.50 -13.35 -18.12
C PRO A 78 13.21 -14.68 -17.82
N ALA A 79 12.45 -15.77 -17.75
CA ALA A 79 13.00 -17.10 -17.48
C ALA A 79 14.06 -17.52 -18.50
N GLU A 80 14.00 -16.99 -19.72
CA GLU A 80 14.89 -17.31 -20.82
C GLU A 80 16.22 -16.54 -20.79
N VAL A 81 16.33 -15.53 -19.95
CA VAL A 81 17.55 -14.72 -19.86
C VAL A 81 18.57 -15.41 -18.97
N ARG A 82 19.81 -15.56 -19.45
CA ARG A 82 20.89 -16.17 -18.68
C ARG A 82 21.21 -15.34 -17.46
N MET A 83 21.52 -16.02 -16.36
CA MET A 83 22.03 -15.37 -15.17
C MET A 83 23.32 -14.62 -15.50
N GLY A 84 23.45 -13.42 -14.98
CA GLY A 84 24.63 -12.59 -15.22
C GLY A 84 24.53 -11.62 -16.38
N SER A 85 23.48 -11.67 -17.18
CA SER A 85 23.29 -10.72 -18.29
C SER A 85 22.78 -9.34 -17.83
N GLY A 86 22.87 -9.05 -16.54
CA GLY A 86 22.48 -7.76 -15.97
C GLY A 86 21.05 -7.76 -15.43
N LYS A 87 20.68 -6.65 -14.82
CA LYS A 87 19.35 -6.45 -14.24
C LYS A 87 18.33 -6.23 -15.34
N GLY A 88 17.20 -6.91 -15.27
CA GLY A 88 16.11 -6.75 -16.24
C GLY A 88 15.52 -5.34 -16.23
N ALA A 89 14.69 -5.03 -17.22
CA ALA A 89 13.96 -3.77 -17.25
C ALA A 89 12.94 -3.69 -16.10
N PRO A 90 12.63 -2.49 -15.59
CA PRO A 90 11.57 -2.35 -14.59
C PRO A 90 10.22 -2.83 -15.15
N GLU A 91 9.57 -3.75 -14.44
CA GLU A 91 8.26 -4.26 -14.84
C GLU A 91 7.11 -3.57 -14.11
N PHE A 92 7.33 -3.20 -12.86
CA PHE A 92 6.29 -2.58 -12.06
C PHE A 92 6.89 -1.71 -10.96
N TRP A 93 6.05 -0.93 -10.34
CA TRP A 93 6.39 -0.05 -9.24
C TRP A 93 5.83 -0.62 -7.94
N ALA A 94 6.55 -0.45 -6.85
CA ALA A 94 6.15 -0.93 -5.54
C ALA A 94 6.51 0.06 -4.45
N ALA A 95 5.77 0.01 -3.35
CA ALA A 95 6.08 0.74 -2.14
C ALA A 95 6.70 -0.21 -1.12
N ARG A 96 7.79 0.20 -0.49
CA ARG A 96 8.36 -0.53 0.64
C ARG A 96 7.60 -0.15 1.89
N VAL A 97 7.00 -1.12 2.54
CA VAL A 97 6.17 -0.91 3.72
C VAL A 97 6.79 -1.57 4.92
N ARG A 98 6.88 -0.82 6.02
CA ARG A 98 7.36 -1.33 7.31
C ARG A 98 6.17 -1.56 8.23
N PRO A 99 6.29 -2.50 9.20
CA PRO A 99 5.22 -2.68 10.18
C PRO A 99 4.90 -1.37 10.90
N GLY A 100 3.63 -1.09 11.09
CA GLY A 100 3.15 0.14 11.71
C GLY A 100 2.74 1.23 10.73
N ARG A 101 3.05 1.08 9.44
CA ARG A 101 2.67 2.07 8.43
C ARG A 101 1.17 2.04 8.17
N VAL A 102 0.53 3.20 8.19
CA VAL A 102 -0.86 3.35 7.76
C VAL A 102 -0.89 3.34 6.23
N LEU A 103 -1.69 2.45 5.65
CA LEU A 103 -1.78 2.26 4.21
C LEU A 103 -2.92 3.06 3.59
N PHE A 104 -4.07 3.06 4.23
CA PHE A 104 -5.26 3.77 3.78
C PHE A 104 -5.94 4.42 4.97
N GLU A 105 -6.62 5.55 4.72
CA GLU A 105 -7.47 6.19 5.72
C GLU A 105 -8.84 6.46 5.11
N LEU A 106 -9.86 6.40 5.95
CA LEU A 106 -11.24 6.62 5.56
C LEU A 106 -11.91 7.64 6.47
N GLU A 107 -12.86 8.37 5.94
CA GLU A 107 -13.72 9.27 6.70
C GLU A 107 -15.08 9.40 6.02
N GLY A 108 -16.10 9.77 6.80
CA GLY A 108 -17.42 10.04 6.26
C GLY A 108 -18.34 8.83 6.15
N VAL A 109 -17.97 7.72 6.79
CA VAL A 109 -18.81 6.50 6.84
C VAL A 109 -18.84 5.99 8.28
N SER A 110 -19.81 5.10 8.57
CA SER A 110 -19.90 4.49 9.89
C SER A 110 -18.71 3.58 10.17
N VAL A 111 -18.45 3.28 11.42
CA VAL A 111 -17.36 2.38 11.82
C VAL A 111 -17.53 0.99 11.20
N GLN A 112 -18.77 0.50 11.11
CA GLN A 112 -19.03 -0.81 10.53
C GLN A 112 -18.71 -0.83 9.03
N VAL A 113 -19.17 0.18 8.29
CA VAL A 113 -18.87 0.28 6.86
C VAL A 113 -17.37 0.42 6.63
N ALA A 114 -16.70 1.24 7.44
CA ALA A 114 -15.25 1.41 7.33
C ALA A 114 -14.51 0.10 7.59
N ARG A 115 -14.89 -0.64 8.62
CA ARG A 115 -14.27 -1.91 8.96
C ARG A 115 -14.45 -2.92 7.83
N GLU A 116 -15.64 -3.05 7.31
CA GLU A 116 -15.91 -3.97 6.20
C GLU A 116 -15.13 -3.58 4.94
N ALA A 117 -15.12 -2.30 4.61
CA ALA A 117 -14.38 -1.80 3.44
C ALA A 117 -12.89 -2.10 3.55
N LEU A 118 -12.30 -1.86 4.73
CA LEU A 118 -10.87 -2.10 4.94
C LEU A 118 -10.55 -3.60 5.03
N GLU A 119 -11.46 -4.44 5.48
CA GLU A 119 -11.29 -5.89 5.42
C GLU A 119 -11.24 -6.38 3.97
N LEU A 120 -12.11 -5.84 3.11
CA LEU A 120 -12.08 -6.18 1.69
C LEU A 120 -10.78 -5.72 1.03
N ALA A 121 -10.30 -4.54 1.41
CA ALA A 121 -9.01 -4.05 0.92
C ALA A 121 -7.86 -4.93 1.40
N ALA A 122 -7.88 -5.36 2.66
CA ALA A 122 -6.84 -6.21 3.22
C ALA A 122 -6.71 -7.53 2.45
N ALA A 123 -7.82 -8.08 1.97
CA ALA A 123 -7.82 -9.30 1.18
C ALA A 123 -7.08 -9.15 -0.16
N LYS A 124 -6.86 -7.93 -0.64
CA LYS A 124 -6.10 -7.66 -1.87
C LYS A 124 -4.62 -7.44 -1.61
N LEU A 125 -4.20 -7.42 -0.36
CA LEU A 125 -2.81 -7.16 0.03
C LEU A 125 -2.15 -8.45 0.51
N PRO A 126 -0.82 -8.59 0.30
CA PRO A 126 -0.09 -9.81 0.67
C PRO A 126 0.37 -9.86 2.12
N ILE A 127 0.03 -8.86 2.93
CA ILE A 127 0.52 -8.74 4.30
C ILE A 127 -0.63 -8.73 5.30
N LYS A 128 -0.30 -9.06 6.55
CA LYS A 128 -1.24 -8.87 7.65
C LYS A 128 -1.43 -7.40 7.93
N THR A 129 -2.68 -7.02 8.16
CA THR A 129 -3.07 -5.65 8.42
C THR A 129 -3.96 -5.57 9.65
N ARG A 130 -4.13 -4.36 10.17
CA ARG A 130 -4.97 -4.11 11.33
C ARG A 130 -5.84 -2.88 11.07
N PHE A 131 -7.12 -3.00 11.38
CA PHE A 131 -8.03 -1.86 11.40
C PHE A 131 -7.69 -0.98 12.60
N VAL A 132 -7.60 0.32 12.36
CA VAL A 132 -7.35 1.29 13.43
C VAL A 132 -8.37 2.42 13.33
N ALA A 133 -8.69 3.00 14.48
CA ALA A 133 -9.60 4.13 14.57
C ALA A 133 -8.93 5.25 15.38
N ARG A 134 -9.26 6.50 15.02
CA ARG A 134 -8.79 7.65 15.78
C ARG A 134 -9.42 7.62 17.17
N VAL A 135 -8.66 8.03 18.18
CA VAL A 135 -9.19 8.13 19.54
C VAL A 135 -10.43 9.02 19.54
N GLY A 136 -11.54 8.50 20.09
CA GLY A 136 -12.82 9.20 20.09
C GLY A 136 -13.70 8.94 18.86
N ALA A 137 -13.18 8.27 17.82
CA ALA A 137 -13.99 7.86 16.67
C ALA A 137 -14.70 6.53 17.00
N VAL A 138 -15.99 6.50 16.81
CA VAL A 138 -16.81 5.31 17.12
C VAL A 138 -17.57 4.87 15.87
#